data_7044d34f785fb1f889b71f662a8281e9
#
_entry.id   7044d34f785fb1f889b71f662a8281e9
#
_cell.length_a   1.000
_cell.length_b   1.000
_cell.length_c   1.000
_cell.angle_alpha   90.00
_cell.angle_beta   90.00
_cell.angle_gamma   90.00
#
_symmetry.space_group_name_H-M   'P 1'
#
loop_
_entity.id
_entity.type
_entity.pdbx_description
1 polymer ?
#
loop_
_entity_poly.entity_id
_entity_poly.type
_entity_poly.pdbx_seq_one_letter_code
_entity_poly.pdbx_strand_id
1 'polypeptide(L)'
;MNNLKYSTQTISKKDIISVSKVLKSELLTQGPVTIKFENKIKNLAGSKYALAVNSGSSALLLACKALSLKPGDLFWTVPNSFVATANCGILCGLKIDFVDIDNDTWNISIEKLENKLKIAKKKGKLPKLIIAVHLGGLPVNPLKLKKLSKKYKFKIIEDASHSFGGKYYLRKVGCSK
;
A
#
# COMPACT_ATOMS: atom_id res chain seq x y z
N MET A 1 -33.72 0.97 -10.79
CA MET A 1 -32.68 1.04 -9.75
C MET A 1 -31.33 1.04 -10.44
N ASN A 2 -30.52 2.08 -10.30
CA ASN A 2 -29.16 2.09 -10.83
C ASN A 2 -28.32 1.10 -10.01
N ASN A 3 -27.91 -0.01 -10.62
CA ASN A 3 -26.99 -0.95 -9.98
C ASN A 3 -25.66 -0.27 -9.69
N LEU A 4 -25.35 -0.04 -8.42
CA LEU A 4 -24.03 0.40 -7.98
C LEU A 4 -23.03 -0.71 -8.27
N LYS A 5 -22.07 -0.41 -9.14
CA LYS A 5 -20.95 -1.32 -9.41
C LYS A 5 -19.87 -1.15 -8.35
N TYR A 6 -19.17 -2.22 -8.02
CA TYR A 6 -18.07 -2.20 -7.04
C TYR A 6 -16.98 -1.18 -7.42
N SER A 7 -16.59 -1.15 -8.67
CA SER A 7 -15.74 -0.09 -9.21
C SER A 7 -16.00 0.08 -10.71
N THR A 8 -15.91 1.33 -11.16
CA THR A 8 -15.94 1.67 -12.58
C THR A 8 -14.98 2.81 -12.84
N GLN A 9 -14.29 2.74 -13.98
CA GLN A 9 -13.46 3.84 -14.45
C GLN A 9 -14.33 4.95 -15.04
N THR A 10 -13.89 6.19 -14.86
CA THR A 10 -14.47 7.36 -15.54
C THR A 10 -13.39 7.92 -16.47
N ILE A 11 -13.64 7.84 -17.78
CA ILE A 11 -12.71 8.31 -18.81
C ILE A 11 -13.37 9.46 -19.56
N SER A 12 -12.76 10.63 -19.50
CA SER A 12 -13.22 11.83 -20.22
C SER A 12 -12.54 11.96 -21.60
N LYS A 13 -13.12 12.81 -22.47
CA LYS A 13 -12.47 13.18 -23.74
C LYS A 13 -11.07 13.77 -23.53
N LYS A 14 -10.85 14.50 -22.42
CA LYS A 14 -9.53 15.07 -22.09
C LYS A 14 -8.49 13.98 -21.80
N ASP A 15 -8.91 12.90 -21.15
CA ASP A 15 -8.02 11.75 -20.87
C ASP A 15 -7.58 11.08 -22.17
N ILE A 16 -8.54 10.82 -23.08
CA ILE A 16 -8.26 10.25 -24.41
C ILE A 16 -7.28 11.12 -25.19
N ILE A 17 -7.51 12.43 -25.25
CA ILE A 17 -6.63 13.38 -25.96
C ILE A 17 -5.23 13.37 -25.33
N SER A 18 -5.14 13.34 -24.00
CA SER A 18 -3.86 13.34 -23.29
C SER A 18 -3.05 12.07 -23.58
N VAL A 19 -3.69 10.90 -23.55
CA VAL A 19 -3.04 9.62 -23.90
C VAL A 19 -2.61 9.63 -25.38
N SER A 20 -3.49 10.08 -26.29
CA SER A 20 -3.18 10.16 -27.73
C SER A 20 -1.98 11.07 -28.01
N LYS A 21 -1.81 12.17 -27.26
CA LYS A 21 -0.62 13.03 -27.38
C LYS A 21 0.65 12.31 -26.97
N VAL A 22 0.60 11.51 -25.90
CA VAL A 22 1.77 10.73 -25.46
C VAL A 22 2.14 9.67 -26.48
N LEU A 23 1.14 8.95 -27.03
CA LEU A 23 1.37 7.93 -28.05
C LEU A 23 2.00 8.50 -29.34
N LYS A 24 1.78 9.78 -29.62
CA LYS A 24 2.38 10.50 -30.77
C LYS A 24 3.69 11.22 -30.41
N SER A 25 4.17 11.11 -29.18
CA SER A 25 5.42 11.75 -28.76
C SER A 25 6.63 10.90 -29.13
N GLU A 26 7.79 11.53 -29.15
CA GLU A 26 9.07 10.90 -29.53
C GLU A 26 9.46 9.76 -28.56
N LEU A 27 9.13 9.89 -27.26
CA LEU A 27 9.51 8.92 -26.23
C LEU A 27 8.27 8.39 -25.51
N LEU A 28 7.97 7.11 -25.70
CA LEU A 28 6.92 6.39 -24.97
C LEU A 28 7.42 5.81 -23.65
N THR A 29 8.62 5.23 -23.66
CA THR A 29 9.23 4.63 -22.48
C THR A 29 10.16 5.61 -21.80
N GLN A 30 10.10 5.70 -20.47
CA GLN A 30 10.94 6.60 -19.67
C GLN A 30 10.89 8.09 -20.13
N GLY A 31 9.80 8.46 -20.80
CA GLY A 31 9.60 9.80 -21.33
C GLY A 31 9.26 10.83 -20.26
N PRO A 32 9.24 12.13 -20.65
CA PRO A 32 9.03 13.23 -19.70
C PRO A 32 7.66 13.19 -19.00
N VAL A 33 6.68 12.49 -19.58
CA VAL A 33 5.34 12.37 -18.98
C VAL A 33 5.37 11.48 -17.73
N THR A 34 6.18 10.41 -17.71
CA THR A 34 6.38 9.58 -16.54
C THR A 34 6.94 10.39 -15.37
N ILE A 35 7.97 11.20 -15.62
CA ILE A 35 8.57 12.08 -14.61
C ILE A 35 7.56 13.10 -14.07
N LYS A 36 6.74 13.70 -14.96
CA LYS A 36 5.67 14.62 -14.55
C LYS A 36 4.62 13.92 -13.68
N PHE A 37 4.26 12.69 -14.02
CA PHE A 37 3.33 11.87 -13.24
C PHE A 37 3.90 11.59 -11.85
N GLU A 38 5.13 11.09 -11.76
CA GLU A 38 5.81 10.80 -10.48
C GLU A 38 5.90 12.04 -9.59
N ASN A 39 6.27 13.19 -10.16
CA ASN A 39 6.30 14.45 -9.41
C ASN A 39 4.91 14.87 -8.90
N LYS A 40 3.86 14.66 -9.68
CA LYS A 40 2.49 14.96 -9.26
C LYS A 40 2.06 14.02 -8.12
N ILE A 41 2.32 12.73 -8.22
CA ILE A 41 2.06 11.74 -7.17
C ILE A 41 2.81 12.10 -5.89
N LYS A 42 4.11 12.38 -5.99
CA LYS A 42 4.95 12.82 -4.87
C LYS A 42 4.34 14.02 -4.13
N ASN A 43 3.89 15.04 -4.87
CA ASN A 43 3.31 16.26 -4.30
C ASN A 43 1.93 15.99 -3.66
N LEU A 44 1.11 15.17 -4.30
CA LEU A 44 -0.20 14.78 -3.77
C LEU A 44 -0.06 13.98 -2.48
N ALA A 45 0.81 12.98 -2.44
CA ALA A 45 1.06 12.16 -1.26
C ALA A 45 1.85 12.91 -0.18
N GLY A 46 2.60 13.97 -0.53
CA GLY A 46 3.53 14.63 0.40
C GLY A 46 4.77 13.76 0.71
N SER A 47 5.11 12.83 -0.20
CA SER A 47 6.26 11.93 -0.08
C SER A 47 7.53 12.58 -0.61
N LYS A 48 8.70 12.05 -0.21
CA LYS A 48 10.00 12.51 -0.73
C LYS A 48 10.26 12.00 -2.15
N TYR A 49 9.78 10.80 -2.46
CA TYR A 49 9.97 10.14 -3.75
C TYR A 49 8.65 9.53 -4.23
N ALA A 50 8.54 9.33 -5.52
CA ALA A 50 7.51 8.52 -6.15
C ALA A 50 8.14 7.79 -7.34
N LEU A 51 7.72 6.58 -7.59
CA LEU A 51 8.15 5.74 -8.71
C LEU A 51 6.92 5.14 -9.37
N ALA A 52 6.78 5.36 -10.67
CA ALA A 52 5.72 4.77 -11.47
C ALA A 52 6.12 3.36 -11.92
N VAL A 53 5.18 2.43 -11.81
CA VAL A 53 5.32 1.04 -12.27
C VAL A 53 4.05 0.63 -13.01
N ASN A 54 4.08 -0.48 -13.70
CA ASN A 54 2.98 -0.95 -14.56
C ASN A 54 1.76 -1.47 -13.82
N SER A 55 1.86 -1.77 -12.52
CA SER A 55 0.75 -2.29 -11.72
C SER A 55 0.96 -2.10 -10.21
N GLY A 56 -0.13 -2.13 -9.43
CA GLY A 56 -0.06 -2.18 -7.97
C GLY A 56 0.71 -3.40 -7.45
N SER A 57 0.58 -4.55 -8.11
CA SER A 57 1.34 -5.76 -7.75
C SER A 57 2.84 -5.56 -7.87
N SER A 58 3.29 -4.90 -8.95
CA SER A 58 4.70 -4.52 -9.13
C SER A 58 5.14 -3.50 -8.09
N ALA A 59 4.29 -2.55 -7.74
CA ALA A 59 4.58 -1.57 -6.70
C ALA A 59 4.81 -2.23 -5.34
N LEU A 60 3.93 -3.15 -4.93
CA LEU A 60 4.05 -3.92 -3.69
C LEU A 60 5.32 -4.77 -3.66
N LEU A 61 5.62 -5.47 -4.77
CA LEU A 61 6.84 -6.28 -4.88
C LEU A 61 8.10 -5.43 -4.76
N LEU A 62 8.17 -4.29 -5.45
CA LEU A 62 9.29 -3.36 -5.37
C LEU A 62 9.44 -2.75 -3.97
N ALA A 63 8.32 -2.40 -3.33
CA ALA A 63 8.33 -1.91 -1.96
C ALA A 63 8.91 -2.96 -0.98
N CYS A 64 8.52 -4.24 -1.12
CA CYS A 64 9.10 -5.32 -0.32
C CYS A 64 10.61 -5.48 -0.57
N LYS A 65 11.04 -5.47 -1.83
CA LYS A 65 12.47 -5.59 -2.21
C LYS A 65 13.29 -4.41 -1.66
N ALA A 66 12.74 -3.19 -1.71
CA ALA A 66 13.42 -1.98 -1.23
C ALA A 66 13.67 -1.98 0.30
N LEU A 67 12.96 -2.79 1.06
CA LEU A 67 13.15 -2.92 2.50
C LEU A 67 14.34 -3.80 2.89
N SER A 68 14.98 -4.47 1.94
CA SER A 68 16.15 -5.36 2.13
C SER A 68 15.93 -6.41 3.23
N LEU A 69 14.72 -6.97 3.29
CA LEU A 69 14.39 -8.06 4.19
C LEU A 69 15.03 -9.37 3.71
N LYS A 70 15.30 -10.27 4.65
CA LYS A 70 15.96 -11.54 4.34
C LYS A 70 14.96 -12.66 4.08
N PRO A 71 15.24 -13.62 3.21
CA PRO A 71 14.44 -14.83 3.08
C PRO A 71 14.22 -15.48 4.46
N GLY A 72 12.96 -15.87 4.72
CA GLY A 72 12.56 -16.42 6.02
C GLY A 72 12.08 -15.40 7.06
N ASP A 73 12.34 -14.08 6.86
CA ASP A 73 11.75 -13.03 7.71
C ASP A 73 10.21 -13.10 7.66
N LEU A 74 9.58 -12.82 8.79
CA LEU A 74 8.12 -12.82 8.89
C LEU A 74 7.55 -11.47 8.43
N PHE A 75 6.48 -11.54 7.64
CA PHE A 75 5.62 -10.39 7.40
C PHE A 75 4.16 -10.74 7.66
N TRP A 76 3.38 -9.75 8.07
CA TRP A 76 1.96 -9.91 8.36
C TRP A 76 1.12 -8.96 7.52
N THR A 77 -0.07 -9.44 7.14
CA THR A 77 -1.10 -8.64 6.46
C THR A 77 -2.49 -9.11 6.89
N VAL A 78 -3.52 -8.70 6.18
CA VAL A 78 -4.92 -9.12 6.41
C VAL A 78 -5.35 -10.17 5.38
N PRO A 79 -6.28 -11.09 5.72
CA PRO A 79 -6.73 -12.13 4.78
C PRO A 79 -7.69 -11.62 3.69
N ASN A 80 -8.36 -10.49 3.91
CA ASN A 80 -9.40 -9.93 3.04
C ASN A 80 -8.88 -8.89 2.05
N SER A 81 -7.74 -9.14 1.44
CA SER A 81 -7.13 -8.25 0.45
C SER A 81 -6.95 -8.94 -0.90
N PHE A 82 -6.61 -8.15 -1.92
CA PHE A 82 -6.15 -8.72 -3.18
C PHE A 82 -4.89 -9.55 -2.97
N VAL A 83 -4.83 -10.70 -3.62
CA VAL A 83 -3.77 -11.70 -3.40
C VAL A 83 -2.34 -11.16 -3.58
N ALA A 84 -2.14 -10.11 -4.37
CA ALA A 84 -0.82 -9.49 -4.56
C ALA A 84 -0.22 -8.95 -3.26
N THR A 85 -1.07 -8.52 -2.30
CA THR A 85 -0.62 -8.06 -0.98
C THR A 85 0.07 -9.17 -0.17
N ALA A 86 -0.38 -10.42 -0.35
CA ALA A 86 0.28 -11.59 0.23
C ALA A 86 1.47 -12.05 -0.61
N ASN A 87 1.27 -12.16 -1.93
CA ASN A 87 2.27 -12.72 -2.84
C ASN A 87 3.55 -11.88 -2.94
N CYS A 88 3.49 -10.55 -2.79
CA CYS A 88 4.67 -9.70 -2.89
C CYS A 88 5.76 -10.06 -1.87
N GLY A 89 5.38 -10.39 -0.64
CA GLY A 89 6.31 -10.85 0.37
C GLY A 89 6.82 -12.27 0.11
N ILE A 90 5.92 -13.18 -0.30
CA ILE A 90 6.26 -14.57 -0.64
C ILE A 90 7.28 -14.61 -1.78
N LEU A 91 7.09 -13.80 -2.83
CA LEU A 91 8.02 -13.69 -3.96
C LEU A 91 9.38 -13.09 -3.56
N CYS A 92 9.47 -12.44 -2.41
CA CYS A 92 10.73 -12.00 -1.80
C CYS A 92 11.32 -13.05 -0.84
N GLY A 93 10.74 -14.25 -0.75
CA GLY A 93 11.20 -15.32 0.16
C GLY A 93 10.77 -15.12 1.62
N LEU A 94 9.86 -14.19 1.89
CA LEU A 94 9.36 -13.93 3.24
C LEU A 94 8.29 -14.96 3.64
N LYS A 95 8.13 -15.19 4.94
CA LYS A 95 7.08 -16.03 5.51
C LYS A 95 5.89 -15.18 5.92
N ILE A 96 4.72 -15.54 5.41
CA ILE A 96 3.47 -14.82 5.67
C ILE A 96 2.77 -15.32 6.92
N ASP A 97 2.10 -14.41 7.62
CA ASP A 97 1.05 -14.71 8.60
C ASP A 97 0.01 -13.58 8.57
N PHE A 98 -1.18 -13.81 9.09
CA PHE A 98 -2.30 -12.90 8.99
C PHE A 98 -2.71 -12.33 10.34
N VAL A 99 -3.16 -11.09 10.31
CA VAL A 99 -3.85 -10.43 11.42
C VAL A 99 -5.30 -10.27 11.00
N ASP A 100 -6.19 -10.63 11.90
CA ASP A 100 -7.62 -10.52 11.65
C ASP A 100 -8.09 -9.07 11.57
N ILE A 101 -9.21 -8.86 10.91
CA ILE A 101 -9.79 -7.57 10.64
C ILE A 101 -10.62 -7.05 11.82
N ASP A 102 -10.87 -5.77 11.78
CA ASP A 102 -11.86 -5.06 12.57
C ASP A 102 -13.23 -5.18 11.87
N ASN A 103 -14.28 -5.49 12.63
CA ASN A 103 -15.61 -5.80 12.07
C ASN A 103 -16.31 -4.57 11.45
N ASP A 104 -15.99 -3.37 11.93
CA ASP A 104 -16.63 -2.14 11.48
C ASP A 104 -15.93 -1.56 10.25
N THR A 105 -14.60 -1.62 10.23
CA THR A 105 -13.78 -0.98 9.18
C THR A 105 -13.30 -1.96 8.12
N TRP A 106 -13.32 -3.25 8.39
CA TRP A 106 -12.76 -4.34 7.57
C TRP A 106 -11.26 -4.21 7.29
N ASN A 107 -10.61 -3.24 7.89
CA ASN A 107 -9.17 -3.06 7.89
C ASN A 107 -8.51 -3.91 8.98
N ILE A 108 -7.17 -3.97 8.97
CA ILE A 108 -6.42 -4.64 10.03
C ILE A 108 -6.86 -4.13 11.42
N SER A 109 -7.28 -5.02 12.31
CA SER A 109 -7.61 -4.66 13.67
C SER A 109 -6.34 -4.30 14.45
N ILE A 110 -6.25 -3.04 14.86
CA ILE A 110 -5.10 -2.56 15.65
C ILE A 110 -5.00 -3.27 17.00
N GLU A 111 -6.14 -3.60 17.60
CA GLU A 111 -6.18 -4.33 18.87
C GLU A 111 -5.67 -5.77 18.68
N LYS A 112 -6.23 -6.51 17.72
CA LYS A 112 -5.80 -7.89 17.42
C LYS A 112 -4.33 -7.92 17.00
N LEU A 113 -3.87 -6.91 16.22
CA LEU A 113 -2.46 -6.74 15.88
C LEU A 113 -1.59 -6.57 17.13
N GLU A 114 -1.94 -5.67 18.05
CA GLU A 114 -1.15 -5.46 19.27
C GLU A 114 -1.10 -6.73 20.12
N ASN A 115 -2.21 -7.43 20.27
CA ASN A 115 -2.28 -8.70 21.03
C ASN A 115 -1.40 -9.78 20.37
N LYS A 116 -1.46 -9.93 19.05
CA LYS A 116 -0.59 -10.86 18.29
C LYS A 116 0.88 -10.50 18.44
N LEU A 117 1.24 -9.20 18.38
CA LEU A 117 2.61 -8.72 18.58
C LEU A 117 3.14 -9.02 20.00
N LYS A 118 2.30 -8.88 21.06
CA LYS A 118 2.67 -9.25 22.43
C LYS A 118 3.04 -10.74 22.53
N ILE A 119 2.23 -11.61 21.93
CA ILE A 119 2.47 -13.06 21.91
C ILE A 119 3.73 -13.38 21.09
N ALA A 120 3.86 -12.80 19.91
CA ALA A 120 5.01 -13.01 19.03
C ALA A 120 6.33 -12.55 19.68
N LYS A 121 6.31 -11.45 20.46
CA LYS A 121 7.47 -10.97 21.19
C LYS A 121 7.95 -12.01 22.22
N LYS A 122 7.02 -12.63 22.97
CA LYS A 122 7.37 -13.69 23.95
C LYS A 122 7.98 -14.92 23.27
N LYS A 123 7.56 -15.21 22.02
CA LYS A 123 8.05 -16.36 21.23
C LYS A 123 9.29 -16.05 20.38
N GLY A 124 9.82 -14.82 20.41
CA GLY A 124 10.92 -14.41 19.54
C GLY A 124 10.58 -14.39 18.04
N LYS A 125 9.29 -14.31 17.67
CA LYS A 125 8.77 -14.42 16.30
C LYS A 125 8.06 -13.14 15.83
N LEU A 126 8.66 -11.98 16.11
CA LEU A 126 8.12 -10.70 15.64
C LEU A 126 8.23 -10.56 14.12
N PRO A 127 7.21 -9.99 13.46
CA PRO A 127 7.31 -9.67 12.04
C PRO A 127 8.34 -8.56 11.81
N LYS A 128 8.97 -8.60 10.64
CA LYS A 128 9.83 -7.52 10.16
C LYS A 128 9.06 -6.49 9.34
N LEU A 129 7.93 -6.89 8.79
CA LEU A 129 7.07 -6.08 7.95
C LEU A 129 5.60 -6.32 8.27
N ILE A 130 4.81 -5.24 8.25
CA ILE A 130 3.36 -5.30 8.19
C ILE A 130 2.91 -4.55 6.94
N ILE A 131 2.10 -5.20 6.11
CA ILE A 131 1.44 -4.58 4.97
C ILE A 131 0.01 -4.25 5.40
N ALA A 132 -0.27 -2.96 5.55
CA ALA A 132 -1.58 -2.44 5.94
C ALA A 132 -2.36 -2.06 4.69
N VAL A 133 -3.51 -2.70 4.48
CA VAL A 133 -4.40 -2.42 3.35
C VAL A 133 -5.45 -1.41 3.79
N HIS A 134 -5.71 -0.42 2.96
CA HIS A 134 -6.76 0.58 3.16
C HIS A 134 -8.01 0.17 2.36
N LEU A 135 -8.72 -0.85 2.86
CA LEU A 135 -9.84 -1.46 2.15
C LEU A 135 -10.98 -0.45 1.92
N GLY A 136 -11.57 -0.48 0.72
CA GLY A 136 -12.68 0.39 0.35
C GLY A 136 -12.36 1.89 0.39
N GLY A 137 -11.09 2.28 0.50
CA GLY A 137 -10.67 3.67 0.58
C GLY A 137 -10.58 4.23 2.01
N LEU A 138 -10.94 3.44 3.02
CA LEU A 138 -10.84 3.84 4.43
C LEU A 138 -9.40 3.61 4.94
N PRO A 139 -8.66 4.67 5.32
CA PRO A 139 -7.29 4.48 5.80
C PRO A 139 -7.23 3.78 7.17
N VAL A 140 -6.29 2.85 7.31
CA VAL A 140 -5.89 2.33 8.64
C VAL A 140 -5.36 3.46 9.49
N ASN A 141 -5.64 3.45 10.79
CA ASN A 141 -5.15 4.48 11.72
C ASN A 141 -3.61 4.57 11.71
N PRO A 142 -3.01 5.57 11.05
CA PRO A 142 -1.57 5.62 10.85
C PRO A 142 -0.81 5.92 12.14
N LEU A 143 -1.43 6.63 13.09
CA LEU A 143 -0.80 6.98 14.36
C LEU A 143 -0.62 5.74 15.24
N LYS A 144 -1.70 4.96 15.38
CA LYS A 144 -1.67 3.71 16.16
C LYS A 144 -0.70 2.71 15.52
N LEU A 145 -0.75 2.54 14.19
CA LEU A 145 0.14 1.63 13.47
C LEU A 145 1.62 2.06 13.61
N LYS A 146 1.92 3.36 13.46
CA LYS A 146 3.28 3.91 13.65
C LYS A 146 3.78 3.72 15.07
N LYS A 147 2.91 3.89 16.09
CA LYS A 147 3.25 3.63 17.50
C LYS A 147 3.66 2.16 17.72
N LEU A 148 2.88 1.21 17.17
CA LEU A 148 3.22 -0.22 17.23
C LEU A 148 4.51 -0.54 16.47
N SER A 149 4.71 0.01 15.28
CA SER A 149 5.94 -0.16 14.50
C SER A 149 7.18 0.27 15.28
N LYS A 150 7.14 1.42 15.94
CA LYS A 150 8.25 1.90 16.79
C LYS A 150 8.49 0.96 17.98
N LYS A 151 7.41 0.52 18.67
CA LYS A 151 7.47 -0.35 19.85
C LYS A 151 8.03 -1.74 19.55
N TYR A 152 7.63 -2.31 18.41
CA TYR A 152 7.97 -3.69 18.03
C TYR A 152 8.99 -3.80 16.89
N LYS A 153 9.48 -2.65 16.38
CA LYS A 153 10.56 -2.52 15.38
C LYS A 153 10.28 -3.22 14.04
N PHE A 154 9.05 -3.14 13.53
CA PHE A 154 8.71 -3.61 12.20
C PHE A 154 8.59 -2.44 11.20
N LYS A 155 8.77 -2.72 9.90
CA LYS A 155 8.51 -1.80 8.79
C LYS A 155 7.04 -1.82 8.42
N ILE A 156 6.58 -0.75 7.76
CA ILE A 156 5.19 -0.65 7.28
C ILE A 156 5.24 -0.41 5.76
N ILE A 157 4.42 -1.16 5.03
CA ILE A 157 3.96 -0.83 3.68
C ILE A 157 2.47 -0.53 3.78
N GLU A 158 2.03 0.58 3.22
CA GLU A 158 0.61 0.91 3.08
C GLU A 158 0.17 0.55 1.67
N ASP A 159 -0.72 -0.45 1.54
CA ASP A 159 -1.41 -0.71 0.28
C ASP A 159 -2.58 0.26 0.16
N ALA A 160 -2.32 1.35 -0.54
CA ALA A 160 -3.25 2.46 -0.72
C ALA A 160 -4.00 2.40 -2.05
N SER A 161 -4.08 1.22 -2.69
CA SER A 161 -4.70 1.04 -4.01
C SER A 161 -6.13 1.61 -4.08
N HIS A 162 -6.90 1.54 -2.99
CA HIS A 162 -8.25 2.08 -2.90
C HIS A 162 -8.32 3.49 -2.28
N SER A 163 -7.26 3.98 -1.65
CA SER A 163 -7.31 5.18 -0.81
C SER A 163 -6.40 6.32 -1.27
N PHE A 164 -5.77 6.18 -2.45
CA PHE A 164 -4.90 7.23 -2.97
C PHE A 164 -5.67 8.55 -3.14
N GLY A 165 -5.07 9.66 -2.64
CA GLY A 165 -5.73 10.97 -2.58
C GLY A 165 -6.63 11.17 -1.35
N GLY A 166 -6.92 10.10 -0.59
CA GLY A 166 -7.65 10.15 0.67
C GLY A 166 -6.84 10.76 1.81
N LYS A 167 -7.52 10.99 2.94
CA LYS A 167 -6.91 11.52 4.16
C LYS A 167 -7.40 10.73 5.37
N TYR A 168 -6.52 10.58 6.35
CA TYR A 168 -6.88 10.21 7.71
C TYR A 168 -6.87 11.47 8.57
N TYR A 169 -8.04 12.04 8.86
CA TYR A 169 -8.17 13.42 9.34
C TYR A 169 -7.43 14.39 8.39
N LEU A 170 -6.43 15.12 8.89
CA LEU A 170 -5.65 16.07 8.08
C LEU A 170 -4.43 15.46 7.38
N ARG A 171 -4.12 14.18 7.64
CA ARG A 171 -2.96 13.50 7.05
C ARG A 171 -3.32 12.84 5.73
N LYS A 172 -2.57 13.15 4.70
CA LYS A 172 -2.70 12.49 3.40
C LYS A 172 -2.25 11.03 3.50
N VAL A 173 -2.98 10.14 2.82
CA VAL A 173 -2.55 8.74 2.65
C VAL A 173 -1.22 8.73 1.89
N GLY A 174 -0.28 7.87 2.33
CA GLY A 174 1.07 7.80 1.80
C GLY A 174 2.04 8.85 2.37
N CYS A 175 1.58 9.76 3.25
CA CYS A 175 2.46 10.69 3.93
C CYS A 175 3.03 10.06 5.22
N SER A 176 4.32 9.77 5.22
CA SER A 176 5.03 9.13 6.35
C SER A 176 5.38 10.09 7.51
N LYS A 177 4.99 11.36 7.43
CA LYS A 177 5.31 12.39 8.43
C LYS A 177 4.31 12.41 9.58
#